data_eff3a35ff943d435e1353b655681f627
#
_entry.id   eff3a35ff943d435e1353b655681f627
#
_cell.length_a   1.000
_cell.length_b   1.000
_cell.length_c   1.000
_cell.angle_alpha   90.00
_cell.angle_beta   90.00
_cell.angle_gamma   90.00
#
_symmetry.space_group_name_H-M   'P 1'
#
loop_
_entity.id
_entity.type
_entity.pdbx_description
1 polymer ?
#
loop_
_entity_poly.entity_id
_entity_poly.type
_entity_poly.pdbx_seq_one_letter_code
_entity_poly.pdbx_strand_id
1 'polypeptide(L)'
;MKDGEEKMEQTLSIIKPDAVAKGVIGKILDRFETNGLRIAATKKMQLSKADAEAFYAVHAQRPFFKDLVDFMISGPVVVSVLEGENAVLKHRDLMGATNPKEAAAGTIRADFAESIDANAVHGSDSLENAKIEIEFFFAKREIC
;
A
#
# COMPACT_ATOMS: atom_id res chain seq x y z
N MET A 1 -16.21 -7.36 -23.98
CA MET A 1 -15.71 -7.37 -23.70
C MET A 1 -14.77 -7.13 -23.48
N LYS A 2 -14.43 -7.14 -23.50
CA LYS A 2 -13.34 -6.77 -23.39
C LYS A 2 -13.10 -5.65 -22.59
N ASP A 3 -13.98 -4.71 -22.30
CA ASP A 3 -13.78 -3.59 -21.44
C ASP A 3 -13.37 -4.01 -20.03
N GLY A 4 -14.00 -5.06 -19.50
CA GLY A 4 -13.63 -5.57 -18.20
C GLY A 4 -12.20 -6.05 -18.14
N GLU A 5 -11.77 -6.73 -19.19
CA GLU A 5 -10.41 -7.22 -19.25
C GLU A 5 -9.40 -6.11 -19.36
N GLU A 6 -9.74 -5.05 -20.11
CA GLU A 6 -8.84 -3.93 -20.29
C GLU A 6 -8.66 -3.14 -19.00
N LYS A 7 -9.64 -3.23 -18.09
CA LYS A 7 -9.60 -2.51 -16.83
C LYS A 7 -9.00 -3.33 -15.68
N MET A 8 -8.67 -4.59 -15.95
CA MET A 8 -8.03 -5.43 -14.94
C MET A 8 -6.64 -4.90 -14.68
N GLU A 9 -6.37 -4.54 -13.44
CA GLU A 9 -5.15 -3.89 -13.06
C GLU A 9 -4.56 -4.53 -11.83
N GLN A 10 -3.27 -4.28 -11.61
CA GLN A 10 -2.59 -4.64 -10.37
C GLN A 10 -2.04 -3.37 -9.73
N THR A 11 -2.06 -3.33 -8.41
CA THR A 11 -1.49 -2.21 -7.66
C THR A 11 -0.73 -2.75 -6.47
N LEU A 12 0.19 -1.94 -5.93
CA LEU A 12 0.94 -2.33 -4.74
C LEU A 12 0.33 -1.68 -3.52
N SER A 13 0.13 -2.48 -2.47
CA SER A 13 -0.28 -2.01 -1.17
C SER A 13 0.82 -2.28 -0.16
N ILE A 14 1.06 -1.34 0.74
CA ILE A 14 1.91 -1.59 1.90
C ILE A 14 1.08 -1.27 3.14
N ILE A 15 0.98 -2.26 4.04
CA ILE A 15 0.45 -2.00 5.38
C ILE A 15 1.66 -1.58 6.20
N LYS A 16 1.64 -0.34 6.68
CA LYS A 16 2.79 0.30 7.29
C LYS A 16 3.01 -0.16 8.73
N PRO A 17 4.19 0.11 9.32
CA PRO A 17 4.51 -0.40 10.65
C PRO A 17 3.51 -0.03 11.73
N ASP A 18 2.89 1.15 11.65
CA ASP A 18 1.91 1.59 12.65
C ASP A 18 0.69 0.67 12.66
N ALA A 19 0.18 0.30 11.48
CA ALA A 19 -0.98 -0.58 11.40
C ALA A 19 -0.60 -2.03 11.74
N VAL A 20 0.60 -2.46 11.36
CA VAL A 20 1.08 -3.79 11.75
C VAL A 20 1.15 -3.89 13.26
N ALA A 21 1.68 -2.86 13.93
CA ALA A 21 1.81 -2.84 15.38
C ALA A 21 0.45 -2.88 16.07
N LYS A 22 -0.59 -2.32 15.45
CA LYS A 22 -1.95 -2.35 16.00
C LYS A 22 -2.62 -3.72 15.86
N GLY A 23 -2.01 -4.63 15.10
CA GLY A 23 -2.61 -5.95 14.92
C GLY A 23 -3.80 -5.97 14.00
N VAL A 24 -3.85 -5.07 13.01
CA VAL A 24 -5.01 -4.96 12.11
C VAL A 24 -4.70 -5.43 10.68
N ILE A 25 -3.62 -6.19 10.48
CA ILE A 25 -3.27 -6.72 9.15
C ILE A 25 -4.48 -7.43 8.54
N GLY A 26 -5.08 -8.36 9.28
CA GLY A 26 -6.19 -9.15 8.77
C GLY A 26 -7.41 -8.32 8.43
N LYS A 27 -7.68 -7.30 9.24
CA LYS A 27 -8.82 -6.42 8.99
C LYS A 27 -8.63 -5.60 7.72
N ILE A 28 -7.40 -5.17 7.46
CA ILE A 28 -7.10 -4.40 6.25
C ILE A 28 -7.16 -5.30 5.02
N LEU A 29 -6.56 -6.50 5.08
CA LEU A 29 -6.60 -7.44 3.96
C LEU A 29 -8.05 -7.84 3.64
N ASP A 30 -8.87 -8.01 4.66
CA ASP A 30 -10.28 -8.33 4.48
C ASP A 30 -11.00 -7.24 3.68
N ARG A 31 -10.67 -5.98 3.92
CA ARG A 31 -11.29 -4.89 3.16
C ARG A 31 -10.98 -4.95 1.69
N PHE A 32 -9.79 -5.43 1.33
CA PHE A 32 -9.43 -5.60 -0.07
C PHE A 32 -10.31 -6.69 -0.69
N GLU A 33 -10.35 -7.85 -0.06
CA GLU A 33 -11.08 -8.99 -0.64
C GLU A 33 -12.59 -8.77 -0.70
N THR A 34 -13.16 -8.17 0.34
CA THR A 34 -14.61 -7.93 0.36
C THR A 34 -15.02 -6.83 -0.63
N ASN A 35 -14.08 -6.08 -1.16
CA ASN A 35 -14.36 -5.02 -2.12
C ASN A 35 -13.87 -5.35 -3.52
N GLY A 36 -13.61 -6.62 -3.81
CA GLY A 36 -13.32 -7.06 -5.16
C GLY A 36 -11.87 -6.94 -5.59
N LEU A 37 -10.94 -6.79 -4.65
CA LEU A 37 -9.52 -6.79 -4.94
C LEU A 37 -8.94 -8.12 -4.50
N ARG A 38 -8.45 -8.91 -5.46
CA ARG A 38 -7.84 -10.21 -5.18
C ARG A 38 -6.41 -10.00 -4.71
N ILE A 39 -6.01 -10.73 -3.70
CA ILE A 39 -4.62 -10.68 -3.22
C ILE A 39 -3.81 -11.65 -4.08
N ALA A 40 -3.05 -11.10 -5.02
CA ALA A 40 -2.25 -11.91 -5.96
C ALA A 40 -0.90 -12.29 -5.35
N ALA A 41 -0.44 -11.56 -4.36
CA ALA A 41 0.79 -11.85 -3.62
C ALA A 41 0.75 -11.06 -2.33
N THR A 42 1.37 -11.61 -1.28
CA THR A 42 1.48 -10.89 -0.01
C THR A 42 2.67 -11.45 0.76
N LYS A 43 3.40 -10.58 1.44
CA LYS A 43 4.45 -11.03 2.35
C LYS A 43 4.75 -9.96 3.40
N LYS A 44 5.10 -10.44 4.59
CA LYS A 44 5.48 -9.59 5.70
C LYS A 44 7.00 -9.54 5.75
N MET A 45 7.56 -8.34 5.91
CA MET A 45 9.01 -8.19 5.91
C MET A 45 9.44 -7.00 6.71
N GLN A 46 10.69 -7.03 7.15
CA GLN A 46 11.34 -5.88 7.77
C GLN A 46 12.20 -5.23 6.70
N LEU A 47 11.91 -3.97 6.37
CA LEU A 47 12.73 -3.26 5.40
C LEU A 47 14.05 -2.84 6.04
N SER A 48 15.13 -2.94 5.26
CA SER A 48 16.39 -2.33 5.65
C SER A 48 16.35 -0.84 5.34
N LYS A 49 17.28 -0.10 5.91
CA LYS A 49 17.39 1.33 5.57
C LYS A 49 17.62 1.52 4.08
N ALA A 50 18.49 0.69 3.48
CA ALA A 50 18.77 0.75 2.06
C ALA A 50 17.51 0.48 1.23
N ASP A 51 16.70 -0.49 1.64
CA ASP A 51 15.45 -0.80 0.94
C ASP A 51 14.50 0.38 0.97
N ALA A 52 14.30 0.97 2.13
CA ALA A 52 13.37 2.09 2.27
C ALA A 52 13.86 3.31 1.50
N GLU A 53 15.17 3.58 1.53
CA GLU A 53 15.73 4.70 0.78
C GLU A 53 15.56 4.49 -0.72
N ALA A 54 15.73 3.26 -1.20
CA ALA A 54 15.57 2.95 -2.62
C ALA A 54 14.12 3.07 -3.06
N PHE A 55 13.20 2.57 -2.24
CA PHE A 55 11.78 2.62 -2.59
C PHE A 55 11.27 4.06 -2.67
N TYR A 56 11.72 4.91 -1.74
CA TYR A 56 11.29 6.30 -1.68
C TYR A 56 12.29 7.26 -2.32
N ALA A 57 13.16 6.77 -3.22
CA ALA A 57 14.24 7.57 -3.81
C ALA A 57 13.73 8.84 -4.51
N VAL A 58 12.50 8.82 -5.05
CA VAL A 58 11.91 9.99 -5.70
C VAL A 58 11.75 11.16 -4.71
N HIS A 59 11.74 10.87 -3.42
CA HIS A 59 11.59 11.88 -2.37
C HIS A 59 12.90 12.22 -1.68
N ALA A 60 14.05 11.75 -2.21
CA ALA A 60 15.35 11.89 -1.54
C ALA A 60 15.73 13.32 -1.24
N GLN A 61 15.25 14.29 -2.03
CA GLN A 61 15.55 15.70 -1.83
C GLN A 61 14.52 16.42 -0.95
N ARG A 62 13.49 15.71 -0.49
CA ARG A 62 12.45 16.32 0.34
C ARG A 62 12.86 16.36 1.80
N PRO A 63 12.45 17.41 2.54
CA PRO A 63 12.79 17.51 3.96
C PRO A 63 12.30 16.33 4.80
N PHE A 64 11.18 15.71 4.40
CA PHE A 64 10.58 14.61 5.16
C PHE A 64 11.22 13.25 4.86
N PHE A 65 12.18 13.18 3.94
CA PHE A 65 12.70 11.88 3.48
C PHE A 65 13.27 11.04 4.63
N LYS A 66 14.11 11.65 5.47
CA LYS A 66 14.74 10.92 6.57
C LYS A 66 13.69 10.37 7.54
N ASP A 67 12.71 11.19 7.88
CA ASP A 67 11.66 10.77 8.82
C ASP A 67 10.80 9.67 8.22
N LEU A 68 10.51 9.75 6.91
CA LEU A 68 9.75 8.72 6.21
C LEU A 68 10.51 7.39 6.24
N VAL A 69 11.80 7.41 5.94
CA VAL A 69 12.63 6.20 5.96
C VAL A 69 12.67 5.61 7.37
N ASP A 70 12.93 6.46 8.38
CA ASP A 70 12.97 6.02 9.77
C ASP A 70 11.65 5.37 10.19
N PHE A 71 10.54 5.97 9.79
CA PHE A 71 9.22 5.42 10.10
C PHE A 71 9.01 4.05 9.44
N MET A 72 9.37 3.93 8.16
CA MET A 72 9.12 2.69 7.41
C MET A 72 9.98 1.52 7.87
N ILE A 73 11.09 1.78 8.55
CA ILE A 73 11.94 0.72 9.09
C ILE A 73 11.73 0.52 10.58
N SER A 74 10.79 1.23 11.19
CA SER A 74 10.53 1.13 12.63
C SER A 74 9.88 -0.19 13.05
N GLY A 75 9.39 -0.97 12.12
CA GLY A 75 8.80 -2.27 12.36
C GLY A 75 8.47 -2.95 11.05
N PRO A 76 7.95 -4.19 11.09
CA PRO A 76 7.59 -4.92 9.88
C PRO A 76 6.49 -4.24 9.09
N VAL A 77 6.45 -4.50 7.79
CA VAL A 77 5.39 -4.06 6.88
C VAL A 77 4.82 -5.29 6.20
N VAL A 78 3.61 -5.15 5.66
CA VAL A 78 3.02 -6.19 4.81
C VAL A 78 2.82 -5.60 3.43
N VAL A 79 3.53 -6.16 2.44
CA VAL A 79 3.41 -5.72 1.05
C VAL A 79 2.53 -6.71 0.31
N SER A 80 1.66 -6.20 -0.57
CA SER A 80 0.73 -7.04 -1.30
C SER A 80 0.53 -6.52 -2.71
N VAL A 81 0.34 -7.45 -3.65
CA VAL A 81 -0.13 -7.12 -4.99
C VAL A 81 -1.63 -7.38 -5.00
N LEU A 82 -2.39 -6.35 -5.30
CA LEU A 82 -3.85 -6.43 -5.38
C LEU A 82 -4.28 -6.34 -6.83
N GLU A 83 -5.19 -7.21 -7.23
CA GLU A 83 -5.63 -7.27 -8.61
C GLU A 83 -7.15 -7.15 -8.69
N GLY A 84 -7.62 -6.36 -9.65
CA GLY A 84 -9.04 -6.19 -9.85
C GLY A 84 -9.32 -5.13 -10.90
N GLU A 85 -10.58 -4.94 -11.17
CA GLU A 85 -11.02 -3.89 -12.08
C GLU A 85 -10.70 -2.54 -11.48
N ASN A 86 -9.98 -1.69 -12.22
CA ASN A 86 -9.57 -0.37 -11.75
C ASN A 86 -8.89 -0.42 -10.38
N ALA A 87 -7.96 -1.37 -10.20
CA ALA A 87 -7.39 -1.65 -8.88
C ALA A 87 -6.71 -0.45 -8.25
N VAL A 88 -6.00 0.37 -9.04
CA VAL A 88 -5.31 1.54 -8.50
C VAL A 88 -6.31 2.49 -7.84
N LEU A 89 -7.35 2.88 -8.57
CA LEU A 89 -8.35 3.82 -8.04
C LEU A 89 -9.15 3.19 -6.91
N LYS A 90 -9.57 1.95 -7.09
CA LYS A 90 -10.35 1.25 -6.06
C LYS A 90 -9.58 1.16 -4.75
N HIS A 91 -8.30 0.82 -4.82
CA HIS A 91 -7.46 0.74 -3.62
C HIS A 91 -7.34 2.11 -2.95
N ARG A 92 -7.16 3.17 -3.74
CA ARG A 92 -7.05 4.51 -3.18
C ARG A 92 -8.36 4.94 -2.51
N ASP A 93 -9.49 4.58 -3.10
CA ASP A 93 -10.79 4.87 -2.48
C ASP A 93 -10.96 4.13 -1.16
N LEU A 94 -10.50 2.88 -1.09
CA LEU A 94 -10.56 2.10 0.15
C LEU A 94 -9.63 2.65 1.21
N MET A 95 -8.47 3.19 0.82
CA MET A 95 -7.53 3.78 1.77
C MET A 95 -8.08 5.07 2.38
N GLY A 96 -8.73 5.89 1.58
CA GLY A 96 -9.22 7.20 2.00
C GLY A 96 -8.17 8.30 1.89
N ALA A 97 -8.52 9.50 2.29
CA ALA A 97 -7.63 10.66 2.21
C ALA A 97 -6.38 10.45 3.05
N THR A 98 -5.28 11.03 2.58
CA THR A 98 -3.97 10.92 3.25
C THR A 98 -4.05 11.36 4.71
N ASN A 99 -4.78 12.44 4.97
CA ASN A 99 -5.02 12.89 6.33
C ASN A 99 -6.23 12.13 6.89
N PRO A 100 -6.06 11.29 7.93
CA PRO A 100 -7.17 10.50 8.45
C PRO A 100 -8.33 11.35 8.97
N LYS A 101 -8.07 12.59 9.36
CA LYS A 101 -9.15 13.47 9.82
C LYS A 101 -10.06 13.88 8.68
N GLU A 102 -9.57 13.81 7.44
CA GLU A 102 -10.33 14.15 6.25
C GLU A 102 -10.84 12.92 5.52
N ALA A 103 -10.45 11.73 5.98
CA ALA A 103 -10.84 10.48 5.32
C ALA A 103 -12.30 10.16 5.61
N ALA A 104 -13.02 9.74 4.57
CA ALA A 104 -14.43 9.40 4.72
C ALA A 104 -14.60 8.20 5.64
N ALA A 105 -15.72 8.18 6.36
CA ALA A 105 -16.04 7.07 7.26
C ALA A 105 -16.01 5.76 6.49
N GLY A 106 -15.46 4.72 7.12
CA GLY A 106 -15.36 3.40 6.52
C GLY A 106 -14.11 3.16 5.71
N THR A 107 -13.30 4.20 5.49
CA THR A 107 -12.02 3.99 4.81
C THR A 107 -10.99 3.47 5.81
N ILE A 108 -9.93 2.86 5.27
CA ILE A 108 -8.86 2.30 6.10
C ILE A 108 -8.22 3.37 6.97
N ARG A 109 -7.91 4.52 6.39
CA ARG A 109 -7.27 5.59 7.15
C ARG A 109 -8.18 6.20 8.19
N ALA A 110 -9.48 6.33 7.91
CA ALA A 110 -10.42 6.82 8.90
C ALA A 110 -10.46 5.89 10.12
N ASP A 111 -10.39 4.59 9.89
CA ASP A 111 -10.54 3.61 10.97
C ASP A 111 -9.23 3.29 11.69
N PHE A 112 -8.10 3.29 10.98
CA PHE A 112 -6.86 2.74 11.53
C PHE A 112 -5.68 3.70 11.56
N ALA A 113 -5.72 4.83 10.88
CA ALA A 113 -4.61 5.76 10.86
C ALA A 113 -4.69 6.76 12.00
N GLU A 114 -3.52 7.19 12.49
CA GLU A 114 -3.47 8.14 13.60
C GLU A 114 -3.18 9.55 13.15
N SER A 115 -2.40 9.70 12.08
CA SER A 115 -1.97 11.01 11.60
C SER A 115 -1.57 10.91 10.15
N ILE A 116 -1.21 12.04 9.54
CA ILE A 116 -0.70 12.05 8.17
C ILE A 116 0.57 11.21 8.07
N ASP A 117 1.44 11.28 9.08
CA ASP A 117 2.72 10.55 9.05
C ASP A 117 2.53 9.07 9.38
N ALA A 118 1.61 8.74 10.28
CA ALA A 118 1.28 7.37 10.65
C ALA A 118 -0.09 7.03 10.09
N ASN A 119 -0.16 6.89 8.76
CA ASN A 119 -1.45 6.78 8.07
C ASN A 119 -1.79 5.39 7.56
N ALA A 120 -1.22 4.38 8.17
CA ALA A 120 -1.59 2.97 8.08
C ALA A 120 -1.22 2.26 6.79
N VAL A 121 -1.44 2.88 5.63
CA VAL A 121 -1.30 2.18 4.35
C VAL A 121 -0.70 3.07 3.28
N HIS A 122 -0.09 2.41 2.29
CA HIS A 122 0.41 3.03 1.06
C HIS A 122 -0.23 2.32 -0.12
N GLY A 123 -0.54 3.07 -1.18
CA GLY A 123 -0.99 2.50 -2.44
C GLY A 123 -0.33 3.23 -3.59
N SER A 124 -0.09 2.49 -4.68
CA SER A 124 0.45 3.11 -5.88
C SER A 124 -0.51 4.18 -6.38
N ASP A 125 0.04 5.24 -6.96
CA ASP A 125 -0.77 6.38 -7.42
C ASP A 125 -1.09 6.33 -8.92
N SER A 126 -0.51 5.38 -9.64
CA SER A 126 -0.76 5.22 -11.07
C SER A 126 -0.40 3.80 -11.48
N LEU A 127 -0.87 3.38 -12.66
CA LEU A 127 -0.50 2.07 -13.20
C LEU A 127 1.00 1.98 -13.46
N GLU A 128 1.60 3.06 -13.93
CA GLU A 128 3.02 3.10 -14.19
C GLU A 128 3.83 2.89 -12.93
N ASN A 129 3.50 3.63 -11.88
CA ASN A 129 4.17 3.47 -10.59
C ASN A 129 3.86 2.14 -9.94
N ALA A 130 2.65 1.62 -10.12
CA ALA A 130 2.29 0.31 -9.58
C ALA A 130 3.23 -0.77 -10.12
N LYS A 131 3.50 -0.74 -11.43
CA LYS A 131 4.39 -1.73 -12.04
C LYS A 131 5.78 -1.66 -11.44
N ILE A 132 6.32 -0.46 -11.30
CA ILE A 132 7.65 -0.25 -10.73
C ILE A 132 7.69 -0.74 -9.28
N GLU A 133 6.68 -0.40 -8.50
CA GLU A 133 6.64 -0.75 -7.08
C GLU A 133 6.44 -2.25 -6.86
N ILE A 134 5.62 -2.89 -7.69
CA ILE A 134 5.43 -4.33 -7.62
C ILE A 134 6.75 -5.06 -7.90
N GLU A 135 7.45 -4.64 -8.95
CA GLU A 135 8.72 -5.27 -9.32
C GLU A 135 9.81 -5.05 -8.27
N PHE A 136 9.69 -3.98 -7.50
CA PHE A 136 10.62 -3.73 -6.42
C PHE A 136 10.52 -4.80 -5.33
N PHE A 137 9.30 -5.25 -5.01
CA PHE A 137 9.07 -6.17 -3.90
C PHE A 137 8.89 -7.62 -4.29
N PHE A 138 8.44 -7.91 -5.50
CA PHE A 138 8.02 -9.26 -5.88
C PHE A 138 8.70 -9.75 -7.13
N ALA A 139 9.14 -11.01 -7.10
CA ALA A 139 9.52 -11.71 -8.31
C ALA A 139 8.25 -12.15 -9.04
N LYS A 140 8.36 -12.32 -10.35
CA LYS A 140 7.20 -12.70 -11.16
C LYS A 140 6.52 -13.98 -10.68
N ARG A 141 7.33 -14.97 -10.26
CA ARG A 141 6.78 -16.25 -9.79
C ARG A 141 6.03 -16.14 -8.46
N GLU A 142 6.20 -15.04 -7.75
CA GLU A 142 5.52 -14.83 -6.48
C GLU A 142 4.12 -14.26 -6.65
N ILE A 143 3.78 -13.82 -7.87
CA ILE A 143 2.49 -13.20 -8.15
C ILE A 143 1.61 -14.27 -8.75
N CYS A 144 0.63 -14.70 -7.99
CA CYS A 144 -0.26 -15.80 -8.36
C CYS A 144 -1.66 -15.31 -8.62
#